data_f6c302d88893bf82fac05e4ff2836561
#
_entry.id   f6c302d88893bf82fac05e4ff2836561
#
_cell.length_a   1.000
_cell.length_b   1.000
_cell.length_c   1.000
_cell.angle_alpha   90.00
_cell.angle_beta   90.00
_cell.angle_gamma   90.00
#
_symmetry.space_group_name_H-M   'P 1'
#
loop_
_entity.id
_entity.type
_entity.pdbx_description
1 polymer ?
#
loop_
_entity_poly.entity_id
_entity_poly.type
_entity_poly.pdbx_seq_one_letter_code
_entity_poly.pdbx_strand_id
1 'polypeptide(L)'
;MPADQKLQLTRSERRASVALAGLFACRMLGLFLLLPVFAVAARDLPGGNDPARVGLALGMYGLTQAFMQIPFGLASDRWGRRPVVVAGLVLFIIGSVVCALADDVYWITLGRAIQGAGAISAAVTAWLADATRDEVRTRAMAMVGGSIGLSFAVSLVAAPVLVGWWGLSGLFWTIACLGLASLAVARWMVPVVPRTEARTMQGASARAVLLHADLLRLNFGVFVLHLIQVALFVVTPSLLARLGGLDARDLWRVYLPVILVSFVLMVPAVFVAEKRRAHRAALRAAVAGLIVVCALLPLAAHGFYALALALTGFFVAFNILEALQPSLVSRVAPAQYKGLALGFYNTAQAAGLFAGGALGGWLAASGGADAVYIAAAALAALWLAVTWALRPLR
;
A
#
# COMPACT_ATOMS: atom_id res chain seq x y z
N MET A 1 -26.37 -14.94 26.43
CA MET A 1 -24.92 -14.71 26.41
C MET A 1 -24.66 -13.32 26.97
N PRO A 2 -23.71 -13.13 27.89
CA PRO A 2 -23.33 -11.81 28.40
C PRO A 2 -22.88 -10.91 27.22
N ALA A 3 -23.14 -9.60 27.28
CA ALA A 3 -22.84 -8.64 26.21
C ALA A 3 -21.36 -8.65 25.77
N ASP A 4 -20.45 -8.90 26.70
CA ASP A 4 -19.00 -9.01 26.44
C ASP A 4 -18.60 -10.19 25.54
N GLN A 5 -19.32 -11.31 25.59
CA GLN A 5 -19.07 -12.49 24.76
C GLN A 5 -19.49 -12.25 23.28
N LYS A 6 -20.46 -11.36 23.04
CA LYS A 6 -20.91 -11.01 21.68
C LYS A 6 -19.84 -10.24 20.88
N LEU A 7 -18.94 -9.54 21.54
CA LEU A 7 -17.87 -8.73 20.91
C LEU A 7 -16.55 -9.49 20.72
N GLN A 8 -16.46 -10.75 21.18
CA GLN A 8 -15.27 -11.58 20.96
C GLN A 8 -15.39 -12.42 19.70
N LEU A 9 -14.27 -12.57 18.98
CA LEU A 9 -14.16 -13.47 17.83
C LEU A 9 -14.27 -14.92 18.30
N THR A 10 -15.14 -15.69 17.67
CA THR A 10 -15.16 -17.16 17.84
C THR A 10 -13.83 -17.77 17.34
N ARG A 11 -13.57 -19.03 17.69
CA ARG A 11 -12.37 -19.74 17.21
C ARG A 11 -12.29 -19.77 15.68
N SER A 12 -13.42 -19.99 15.00
CA SER A 12 -13.51 -20.00 13.54
C SER A 12 -13.24 -18.62 12.95
N GLU A 13 -13.91 -17.57 13.46
CA GLU A 13 -13.72 -16.19 13.01
C GLU A 13 -12.28 -15.70 13.22
N ARG A 14 -11.69 -16.05 14.39
CA ARG A 14 -10.28 -15.73 14.67
C ARG A 14 -9.34 -16.43 13.70
N ARG A 15 -9.55 -17.73 13.45
CA ARG A 15 -8.75 -18.49 12.48
C ARG A 15 -8.87 -17.90 11.07
N ALA A 16 -10.08 -17.58 10.62
CA ALA A 16 -10.30 -16.94 9.32
C ALA A 16 -9.63 -15.57 9.26
N SER A 17 -9.79 -14.72 10.28
CA SER A 17 -9.23 -13.37 10.31
C SER A 17 -7.70 -13.38 10.30
N VAL A 18 -7.06 -14.25 11.11
CA VAL A 18 -5.60 -14.37 11.14
C VAL A 18 -5.07 -14.92 9.82
N ALA A 19 -5.71 -15.96 9.27
CA ALA A 19 -5.28 -16.56 8.01
C ALA A 19 -5.40 -15.57 6.83
N LEU A 20 -6.52 -14.85 6.72
CA LEU A 20 -6.73 -13.86 5.65
C LEU A 20 -5.87 -12.61 5.83
N ALA A 21 -5.64 -12.15 7.06
CA ALA A 21 -4.70 -11.06 7.35
C ALA A 21 -3.26 -11.47 7.01
N GLY A 22 -2.84 -12.69 7.36
CA GLY A 22 -1.53 -13.23 7.00
C GLY A 22 -1.32 -13.35 5.49
N LEU A 23 -2.32 -13.86 4.76
CA LEU A 23 -2.31 -13.92 3.30
C LEU A 23 -2.19 -12.51 2.70
N PHE A 24 -2.94 -11.56 3.22
CA PHE A 24 -2.87 -10.17 2.78
C PHE A 24 -1.51 -9.55 3.08
N ALA A 25 -0.95 -9.83 4.27
CA ALA A 25 0.39 -9.38 4.66
C ALA A 25 1.48 -9.91 3.73
N CYS A 26 1.49 -11.21 3.41
CA CYS A 26 2.46 -11.80 2.48
C CYS A 26 2.40 -11.15 1.10
N ARG A 27 1.19 -10.85 0.62
CA ARG A 27 1.00 -10.16 -0.65
C ARG A 27 1.50 -8.71 -0.59
N MET A 28 1.22 -7.98 0.50
CA MET A 28 1.71 -6.62 0.70
C MET A 28 3.22 -6.57 0.86
N LEU A 29 3.83 -7.55 1.53
CA LEU A 29 5.28 -7.71 1.54
C LEU A 29 5.82 -7.80 0.12
N GLY A 30 5.24 -8.64 -0.75
CA GLY A 30 5.66 -8.76 -2.14
C GLY A 30 5.55 -7.48 -2.96
N LEU A 31 4.58 -6.60 -2.63
CA LEU A 31 4.48 -5.27 -3.22
C LEU A 31 5.60 -4.35 -2.72
N PHE A 32 5.78 -4.29 -1.40
CA PHE A 32 6.61 -3.29 -0.75
C PHE A 32 8.10 -3.63 -0.73
N LEU A 33 8.48 -4.91 -0.77
CA LEU A 33 9.88 -5.36 -0.75
C LEU A 33 10.73 -4.75 -1.89
N LEU A 34 10.12 -4.41 -3.02
CA LEU A 34 10.84 -3.83 -4.14
C LEU A 34 11.18 -2.35 -3.93
N LEU A 35 10.31 -1.59 -3.27
CA LEU A 35 10.41 -0.13 -3.18
C LEU A 35 11.75 0.36 -2.65
N PRO A 36 12.28 -0.11 -1.49
CA PRO A 36 13.45 0.48 -0.87
C PRO A 36 14.77 0.16 -1.57
N VAL A 37 14.79 -0.82 -2.48
CA VAL A 37 16.05 -1.34 -3.04
C VAL A 37 16.12 -1.28 -4.55
N PHE A 38 14.99 -1.25 -5.27
CA PHE A 38 14.97 -1.48 -6.71
C PHE A 38 15.78 -0.45 -7.48
N ALA A 39 15.64 0.84 -7.17
CA ALA A 39 16.37 1.92 -7.84
C ALA A 39 17.91 1.80 -7.69
N VAL A 40 18.39 1.05 -6.71
CA VAL A 40 19.83 0.79 -6.49
C VAL A 40 20.22 -0.57 -7.08
N ALA A 41 19.45 -1.62 -6.75
CA ALA A 41 19.77 -2.99 -7.15
C ALA A 41 19.58 -3.28 -8.64
N ALA A 42 18.77 -2.48 -9.34
CA ALA A 42 18.55 -2.64 -10.77
C ALA A 42 19.65 -1.97 -11.65
N ARG A 43 20.58 -1.22 -11.07
CA ARG A 43 21.59 -0.44 -11.84
C ARG A 43 22.44 -1.29 -12.76
N ASP A 44 22.74 -2.52 -12.34
CA ASP A 44 23.56 -3.45 -13.11
C ASP A 44 22.78 -4.16 -14.22
N LEU A 45 21.46 -3.98 -14.28
CA LEU A 45 20.61 -4.53 -15.31
C LEU A 45 20.46 -3.57 -16.49
N PRO A 46 20.35 -4.08 -17.74
CA PRO A 46 20.00 -3.26 -18.89
C PRO A 46 18.72 -2.44 -18.63
N GLY A 47 18.82 -1.12 -18.82
CA GLY A 47 17.72 -0.19 -18.53
C GLY A 47 17.59 0.26 -17.07
N GLY A 48 18.39 -0.28 -16.13
CA GLY A 48 18.30 0.03 -14.70
C GLY A 48 18.88 1.39 -14.30
N ASN A 49 19.67 2.01 -15.19
CA ASN A 49 20.16 3.37 -15.01
C ASN A 49 19.20 4.45 -15.55
N ASP A 50 18.09 4.05 -16.19
CA ASP A 50 17.06 4.95 -16.69
C ASP A 50 15.96 5.12 -15.62
N PRO A 51 15.84 6.29 -14.95
CA PRO A 51 14.83 6.50 -13.93
C PRO A 51 13.40 6.33 -14.44
N ALA A 52 13.13 6.60 -15.73
CA ALA A 52 11.79 6.43 -16.29
C ALA A 52 11.41 4.95 -16.36
N ARG A 53 12.34 4.07 -16.78
CA ARG A 53 12.12 2.61 -16.80
C ARG A 53 12.00 2.04 -15.40
N VAL A 54 12.86 2.46 -14.48
CA VAL A 54 12.80 2.07 -13.07
C VAL A 54 11.47 2.47 -12.45
N GLY A 55 11.04 3.71 -12.67
CA GLY A 55 9.76 4.21 -12.19
C GLY A 55 8.57 3.43 -12.78
N LEU A 56 8.60 3.13 -14.09
CA LEU A 56 7.57 2.33 -14.74
C LEU A 56 7.50 0.91 -14.15
N ALA A 57 8.62 0.26 -13.91
CA ALA A 57 8.67 -1.06 -13.29
C ALA A 57 8.08 -1.06 -11.86
N LEU A 58 8.38 -0.02 -11.06
CA LEU A 58 7.79 0.16 -9.73
C LEU A 58 6.28 0.37 -9.80
N GLY A 59 5.80 1.19 -10.74
CA GLY A 59 4.39 1.56 -10.86
C GLY A 59 3.51 0.49 -11.53
N MET A 60 4.06 -0.34 -12.43
CA MET A 60 3.29 -1.23 -13.31
C MET A 60 2.38 -2.20 -12.55
N TYR A 61 2.82 -2.69 -11.39
CA TYR A 61 1.99 -3.46 -10.47
C TYR A 61 0.69 -2.71 -10.10
N GLY A 62 0.81 -1.43 -9.76
CA GLY A 62 -0.34 -0.58 -9.40
C GLY A 62 -1.32 -0.41 -10.55
N LEU A 63 -0.82 -0.23 -11.79
CA LEU A 63 -1.68 -0.09 -12.98
C LEU A 63 -2.59 -1.30 -13.17
N THR A 64 -2.01 -2.47 -13.26
CA THR A 64 -2.77 -3.70 -13.51
C THR A 64 -3.67 -4.04 -12.33
N GLN A 65 -3.22 -3.79 -11.09
CA GLN A 65 -4.06 -3.94 -9.89
C GLN A 65 -5.27 -3.01 -9.94
N ALA A 66 -5.11 -1.73 -10.31
CA ALA A 66 -6.22 -0.78 -10.37
C ALA A 66 -7.30 -1.24 -11.35
N PHE A 67 -6.89 -1.72 -12.54
CA PHE A 67 -7.82 -2.24 -13.54
C PHE A 67 -8.48 -3.56 -13.13
N MET A 68 -7.72 -4.48 -12.54
CA MET A 68 -8.22 -5.82 -12.20
C MET A 68 -8.97 -5.88 -10.87
N GLN A 69 -8.91 -4.85 -10.04
CA GLN A 69 -9.58 -4.82 -8.73
C GLN A 69 -11.10 -5.04 -8.84
N ILE A 70 -11.74 -4.39 -9.79
CA ILE A 70 -13.20 -4.51 -10.02
C ILE A 70 -13.54 -5.87 -10.66
N PRO A 71 -12.90 -6.31 -11.76
CA PRO A 71 -13.15 -7.64 -12.34
C PRO A 71 -12.96 -8.78 -11.33
N PHE A 72 -11.90 -8.77 -10.52
CA PHE A 72 -11.67 -9.80 -9.50
C PHE A 72 -12.71 -9.75 -8.38
N GLY A 73 -13.17 -8.55 -7.99
CA GLY A 73 -14.28 -8.39 -7.05
C GLY A 73 -15.55 -9.06 -7.56
N LEU A 74 -15.99 -8.71 -8.77
CA LEU A 74 -17.18 -9.28 -9.42
C LEU A 74 -17.05 -10.79 -9.66
N ALA A 75 -15.88 -11.24 -10.11
CA ALA A 75 -15.60 -12.67 -10.29
C ALA A 75 -15.74 -13.42 -8.97
N SER A 76 -15.27 -12.85 -7.85
CA SER A 76 -15.37 -13.47 -6.54
C SER A 76 -16.79 -13.59 -6.00
N ASP A 77 -17.68 -12.67 -6.41
CA ASP A 77 -19.12 -12.76 -6.11
C ASP A 77 -19.78 -13.88 -6.93
N ARG A 78 -19.38 -14.03 -8.21
CA ARG A 78 -19.97 -14.99 -9.13
C ARG A 78 -19.43 -16.41 -8.95
N TRP A 79 -18.12 -16.59 -8.84
CA TRP A 79 -17.45 -17.90 -8.83
C TRP A 79 -17.03 -18.34 -7.43
N GLY A 80 -17.19 -17.46 -6.42
CA GLY A 80 -16.83 -17.71 -5.04
C GLY A 80 -15.46 -17.11 -4.68
N ARG A 81 -15.27 -16.84 -3.38
CA ARG A 81 -14.08 -16.14 -2.86
C ARG A 81 -12.80 -16.91 -3.10
N ARG A 82 -12.79 -18.18 -2.66
CA ARG A 82 -11.58 -19.03 -2.69
C ARG A 82 -11.03 -19.25 -4.10
N PRO A 83 -11.81 -19.67 -5.13
CA PRO A 83 -11.27 -19.88 -6.48
C PRO A 83 -10.62 -18.62 -7.06
N VAL A 84 -11.24 -17.46 -6.87
CA VAL A 84 -10.73 -16.20 -7.41
C VAL A 84 -9.47 -15.74 -6.67
N VAL A 85 -9.40 -15.90 -5.35
CA VAL A 85 -8.19 -15.63 -4.59
C VAL A 85 -7.05 -16.55 -5.01
N VAL A 86 -7.32 -17.85 -5.22
CA VAL A 86 -6.35 -18.80 -5.73
C VAL A 86 -5.84 -18.40 -7.11
N ALA A 87 -6.73 -18.06 -8.05
CA ALA A 87 -6.34 -17.61 -9.39
C ALA A 87 -5.45 -16.36 -9.35
N GLY A 88 -5.81 -15.37 -8.52
CA GLY A 88 -4.99 -14.16 -8.35
C GLY A 88 -3.63 -14.43 -7.72
N LEU A 89 -3.54 -15.36 -6.74
CA LEU A 89 -2.26 -15.77 -6.16
C LEU A 89 -1.39 -16.52 -7.17
N VAL A 90 -1.97 -17.33 -8.05
CA VAL A 90 -1.23 -18.00 -9.13
C VAL A 90 -0.64 -16.96 -10.09
N LEU A 91 -1.41 -15.94 -10.50
CA LEU A 91 -0.88 -14.83 -11.30
C LEU A 91 0.25 -14.10 -10.59
N PHE A 92 0.09 -13.83 -9.29
CA PHE A 92 1.12 -13.19 -8.47
C PHE A 92 2.42 -14.01 -8.43
N ILE A 93 2.33 -15.34 -8.27
CA ILE A 93 3.48 -16.25 -8.27
C ILE A 93 4.14 -16.27 -9.66
N ILE A 94 3.36 -16.41 -10.75
CA ILE A 94 3.88 -16.41 -12.12
C ILE A 94 4.64 -15.10 -12.38
N GLY A 95 4.05 -13.95 -12.06
CA GLY A 95 4.71 -12.66 -12.24
C GLY A 95 5.98 -12.54 -11.40
N SER A 96 6.01 -13.10 -10.18
CA SER A 96 7.21 -13.13 -9.33
C SER A 96 8.33 -13.97 -9.95
N VAL A 97 7.99 -15.14 -10.52
CA VAL A 97 8.95 -16.00 -11.22
C VAL A 97 9.48 -15.30 -12.47
N VAL A 98 8.63 -14.64 -13.26
CA VAL A 98 9.08 -13.84 -14.42
C VAL A 98 10.07 -12.77 -13.99
N CYS A 99 9.79 -12.03 -12.90
CA CYS A 99 10.75 -11.06 -12.37
C CYS A 99 12.04 -11.70 -11.85
N ALA A 100 11.97 -12.89 -11.25
CA ALA A 100 13.14 -13.59 -10.72
C ALA A 100 14.10 -14.10 -11.82
N LEU A 101 13.57 -14.40 -12.98
CA LEU A 101 14.31 -14.87 -14.15
C LEU A 101 14.69 -13.73 -15.11
N ALA A 102 14.26 -12.49 -14.81
CA ALA A 102 14.49 -11.35 -15.66
C ALA A 102 15.98 -10.95 -15.69
N ASP A 103 16.48 -10.68 -16.87
CA ASP A 103 17.83 -10.19 -17.17
C ASP A 103 17.87 -8.70 -17.53
N ASP A 104 16.71 -8.07 -17.66
CA ASP A 104 16.56 -6.62 -17.89
C ASP A 104 15.33 -6.03 -17.16
N VAL A 105 15.23 -4.70 -17.12
CA VAL A 105 14.12 -3.98 -16.46
C VAL A 105 12.80 -4.13 -17.22
N TYR A 106 12.83 -4.42 -18.53
CA TYR A 106 11.59 -4.65 -19.30
C TYR A 106 10.88 -5.91 -18.85
N TRP A 107 11.59 -7.05 -18.68
CA TRP A 107 11.03 -8.29 -18.18
C TRP A 107 10.54 -8.16 -16.73
N ILE A 108 11.26 -7.36 -15.91
CA ILE A 108 10.78 -7.03 -14.55
C ILE A 108 9.45 -6.26 -14.65
N THR A 109 9.34 -5.28 -15.55
CA THR A 109 8.11 -4.51 -15.75
C THR A 109 6.94 -5.40 -16.16
N LEU A 110 7.18 -6.36 -17.06
CA LEU A 110 6.17 -7.35 -17.47
C LEU A 110 5.76 -8.25 -16.30
N GLY A 111 6.72 -8.79 -15.57
CA GLY A 111 6.45 -9.59 -14.39
C GLY A 111 5.66 -8.82 -13.33
N ARG A 112 5.96 -7.54 -13.11
CA ARG A 112 5.21 -6.63 -12.23
C ARG A 112 3.78 -6.43 -12.71
N ALA A 113 3.56 -6.31 -14.03
CA ALA A 113 2.22 -6.24 -14.60
C ALA A 113 1.41 -7.51 -14.31
N ILE A 114 2.03 -8.69 -14.48
CA ILE A 114 1.38 -9.98 -14.17
C ILE A 114 1.08 -10.11 -12.67
N GLN A 115 2.03 -9.73 -11.79
CA GLN A 115 1.82 -9.73 -10.34
C GLN A 115 0.62 -8.87 -9.94
N GLY A 116 0.53 -7.65 -10.46
CA GLY A 116 -0.56 -6.71 -10.16
C GLY A 116 -1.91 -7.17 -10.70
N ALA A 117 -1.92 -7.89 -11.84
CA ALA A 117 -3.15 -8.48 -12.39
C ALA A 117 -3.81 -9.48 -11.42
N GLY A 118 -3.04 -10.06 -10.49
CA GLY A 118 -3.58 -10.85 -9.39
C GLY A 118 -4.23 -10.02 -8.29
N ALA A 119 -5.13 -9.11 -8.62
CA ALA A 119 -5.77 -8.11 -7.74
C ALA A 119 -6.78 -8.73 -6.75
N ILE A 120 -6.32 -9.47 -5.74
CA ILE A 120 -7.17 -10.21 -4.81
C ILE A 120 -7.71 -9.40 -3.63
N SER A 121 -7.31 -8.13 -3.46
CA SER A 121 -7.64 -7.35 -2.24
C SER A 121 -9.14 -7.27 -1.98
N ALA A 122 -9.95 -7.00 -3.01
CA ALA A 122 -11.42 -6.97 -2.90
C ALA A 122 -11.98 -8.35 -2.52
N ALA A 123 -11.50 -9.42 -3.15
CA ALA A 123 -11.94 -10.78 -2.88
C ALA A 123 -11.59 -11.24 -1.45
N VAL A 124 -10.39 -10.89 -0.95
CA VAL A 124 -9.94 -11.23 0.41
C VAL A 124 -10.75 -10.48 1.47
N THR A 125 -10.99 -9.17 1.27
CA THR A 125 -11.81 -8.38 2.20
C THR A 125 -13.26 -8.85 2.21
N ALA A 126 -13.81 -9.20 1.06
CA ALA A 126 -15.14 -9.80 0.97
C ALA A 126 -15.21 -11.18 1.65
N TRP A 127 -14.18 -12.02 1.45
CA TRP A 127 -14.08 -13.31 2.14
C TRP A 127 -14.02 -13.16 3.66
N LEU A 128 -13.28 -12.18 4.15
CA LEU A 128 -13.23 -11.87 5.57
C LEU A 128 -14.60 -11.42 6.11
N ALA A 129 -15.30 -10.58 5.33
CA ALA A 129 -16.66 -10.15 5.69
C ALA A 129 -17.65 -11.32 5.77
N ASP A 130 -17.55 -12.27 4.82
CA ASP A 130 -18.39 -13.47 4.79
C ASP A 130 -18.06 -14.44 5.94
N ALA A 131 -16.80 -14.44 6.42
CA ALA A 131 -16.30 -15.31 7.48
C ALA A 131 -16.50 -14.75 8.91
N THR A 132 -17.04 -13.53 9.05
CA THR A 132 -17.17 -12.83 10.33
C THR A 132 -18.55 -12.22 10.50
N ARG A 133 -19.11 -12.32 11.73
CA ARG A 133 -20.37 -11.65 12.10
C ARG A 133 -20.21 -10.14 12.05
N ASP A 134 -21.34 -9.43 11.85
CA ASP A 134 -21.37 -7.97 11.72
C ASP A 134 -20.76 -7.25 12.95
N GLU A 135 -21.00 -7.79 14.15
CA GLU A 135 -20.54 -7.23 15.42
C GLU A 135 -19.01 -7.20 15.55
N VAL A 136 -18.32 -8.18 14.97
CA VAL A 136 -16.86 -8.33 15.09
C VAL A 136 -16.11 -8.00 13.80
N ARG A 137 -16.82 -7.75 12.69
CA ARG A 137 -16.25 -7.49 11.35
C ARG A 137 -15.27 -6.33 11.34
N THR A 138 -15.60 -5.24 12.03
CA THR A 138 -14.70 -4.05 12.11
C THR A 138 -13.36 -4.42 12.73
N ARG A 139 -13.36 -5.29 13.77
CA ARG A 139 -12.13 -5.77 14.42
C ARG A 139 -11.32 -6.67 13.48
N ALA A 140 -11.97 -7.55 12.73
CA ALA A 140 -11.32 -8.40 11.74
C ALA A 140 -10.70 -7.59 10.60
N MET A 141 -11.41 -6.56 10.09
CA MET A 141 -10.90 -5.66 9.06
C MET A 141 -9.71 -4.83 9.56
N ALA A 142 -9.71 -4.42 10.84
CA ALA A 142 -8.57 -3.72 11.44
C ALA A 142 -7.30 -4.60 11.49
N MET A 143 -7.43 -5.92 11.64
CA MET A 143 -6.28 -6.84 11.55
C MET A 143 -5.65 -6.83 10.15
N VAL A 144 -6.47 -6.82 9.10
CA VAL A 144 -5.98 -6.70 7.71
C VAL A 144 -5.32 -5.34 7.49
N GLY A 145 -5.96 -4.24 7.92
CA GLY A 145 -5.37 -2.90 7.82
C GLY A 145 -4.02 -2.79 8.53
N GLY A 146 -3.93 -3.30 9.77
CA GLY A 146 -2.68 -3.32 10.54
C GLY A 146 -1.57 -4.17 9.87
N SER A 147 -1.96 -5.24 9.18
CA SER A 147 -1.01 -6.08 8.46
C SER A 147 -0.34 -5.35 7.27
N ILE A 148 -1.00 -4.38 6.65
CA ILE A 148 -0.44 -3.56 5.57
C ILE A 148 0.73 -2.72 6.10
N GLY A 149 0.49 -1.93 7.16
CA GLY A 149 1.51 -1.07 7.75
C GLY A 149 2.71 -1.87 8.28
N LEU A 150 2.44 -3.02 8.93
CA LEU A 150 3.50 -3.91 9.39
C LEU A 150 4.32 -4.49 8.22
N SER A 151 3.67 -4.92 7.14
CA SER A 151 4.34 -5.42 5.94
C SER A 151 5.22 -4.36 5.29
N PHE A 152 4.75 -3.10 5.24
CA PHE A 152 5.54 -2.00 4.74
C PHE A 152 6.80 -1.76 5.61
N ALA A 153 6.65 -1.68 6.93
CA ALA A 153 7.76 -1.49 7.84
C ALA A 153 8.80 -2.63 7.76
N VAL A 154 8.32 -3.87 7.73
CA VAL A 154 9.19 -5.06 7.58
C VAL A 154 9.91 -5.01 6.23
N SER A 155 9.25 -4.60 5.15
CA SER A 155 9.85 -4.55 3.82
C SER A 155 11.03 -3.58 3.72
N LEU A 156 10.96 -2.44 4.41
CA LEU A 156 12.04 -1.44 4.40
C LEU A 156 13.35 -1.97 4.98
N VAL A 157 13.25 -2.91 5.93
CA VAL A 157 14.41 -3.53 6.57
C VAL A 157 14.80 -4.85 5.89
N ALA A 158 13.81 -5.70 5.59
CA ALA A 158 14.06 -7.02 5.03
C ALA A 158 14.58 -6.97 3.58
N ALA A 159 14.09 -6.04 2.76
CA ALA A 159 14.47 -5.98 1.35
C ALA A 159 15.97 -5.74 1.12
N PRO A 160 16.63 -4.75 1.78
CA PRO A 160 18.08 -4.58 1.67
C PRO A 160 18.85 -5.83 2.09
N VAL A 161 18.46 -6.47 3.20
CA VAL A 161 19.10 -7.68 3.70
C VAL A 161 18.97 -8.83 2.70
N LEU A 162 17.77 -9.06 2.15
CA LEU A 162 17.50 -10.11 1.16
C LEU A 162 18.28 -9.87 -0.14
N VAL A 163 18.33 -8.63 -0.61
CA VAL A 163 19.14 -8.26 -1.79
C VAL A 163 20.62 -8.46 -1.52
N GLY A 164 21.10 -8.17 -0.30
CA GLY A 164 22.47 -8.40 0.11
C GLY A 164 22.88 -9.88 0.09
N TRP A 165 21.96 -10.79 0.40
CA TRP A 165 22.24 -12.22 0.43
C TRP A 165 22.08 -12.88 -0.94
N TRP A 166 21.06 -12.53 -1.69
CA TRP A 166 20.62 -13.29 -2.87
C TRP A 166 20.41 -12.43 -4.11
N GLY A 167 20.74 -11.14 -4.04
CA GLY A 167 20.53 -10.21 -5.14
C GLY A 167 19.04 -9.93 -5.42
N LEU A 168 18.80 -9.20 -6.50
CA LEU A 168 17.45 -8.82 -6.92
C LEU A 168 16.61 -10.04 -7.36
N SER A 169 17.22 -11.00 -8.05
CA SER A 169 16.55 -12.27 -8.43
C SER A 169 16.09 -13.04 -7.18
N GLY A 170 16.96 -13.14 -6.15
CA GLY A 170 16.62 -13.81 -4.89
C GLY A 170 15.50 -13.11 -4.13
N LEU A 171 15.39 -11.77 -4.21
CA LEU A 171 14.26 -11.03 -3.69
C LEU A 171 12.95 -11.49 -4.35
N PHE A 172 12.92 -11.59 -5.67
CA PHE A 172 11.72 -12.05 -6.41
C PHE A 172 11.39 -13.51 -6.16
N TRP A 173 12.39 -14.40 -5.98
CA TRP A 173 12.16 -15.77 -5.53
C TRP A 173 11.53 -15.79 -4.13
N THR A 174 11.99 -14.95 -3.21
CA THR A 174 11.37 -14.82 -1.88
C THR A 174 9.90 -14.39 -2.00
N ILE A 175 9.60 -13.43 -2.88
CA ILE A 175 8.22 -13.00 -3.15
C ILE A 175 7.37 -14.15 -3.73
N ALA A 176 7.93 -14.97 -4.63
CA ALA A 176 7.25 -16.16 -5.16
C ALA A 176 6.95 -17.18 -4.05
N CYS A 177 7.89 -17.42 -3.13
CA CYS A 177 7.69 -18.29 -1.96
C CYS A 177 6.61 -17.75 -1.02
N LEU A 178 6.56 -16.44 -0.78
CA LEU A 178 5.47 -15.81 -0.01
C LEU A 178 4.12 -15.99 -0.72
N GLY A 179 4.09 -15.92 -2.05
CA GLY A 179 2.91 -16.25 -2.86
C GLY A 179 2.45 -17.70 -2.69
N LEU A 180 3.39 -18.65 -2.73
CA LEU A 180 3.11 -20.08 -2.49
C LEU A 180 2.61 -20.34 -1.06
N ALA A 181 3.22 -19.70 -0.05
CA ALA A 181 2.74 -19.77 1.32
C ALA A 181 1.32 -19.22 1.45
N SER A 182 1.02 -18.10 0.79
CA SER A 182 -0.32 -17.52 0.74
C SER A 182 -1.33 -18.45 0.08
N LEU A 183 -0.94 -19.14 -0.99
CA LEU A 183 -1.75 -20.14 -1.68
C LEU A 183 -2.06 -21.33 -0.75
N ALA A 184 -1.07 -21.81 -0.02
CA ALA A 184 -1.24 -22.84 1.00
C ALA A 184 -2.20 -22.42 2.10
N VAL A 185 -2.06 -21.20 2.62
CA VAL A 185 -2.98 -20.61 3.62
C VAL A 185 -4.40 -20.55 3.07
N ALA A 186 -4.60 -20.02 1.85
CA ALA A 186 -5.91 -19.92 1.22
C ALA A 186 -6.57 -21.29 1.03
N ARG A 187 -5.78 -22.34 0.73
CA ARG A 187 -6.29 -23.68 0.42
C ARG A 187 -6.64 -24.49 1.67
N TRP A 188 -5.83 -24.37 2.74
CA TRP A 188 -5.92 -25.27 3.89
C TRP A 188 -6.28 -24.59 5.22
N MET A 189 -5.96 -23.31 5.41
CA MET A 189 -6.15 -22.65 6.70
C MET A 189 -7.46 -21.85 6.79
N VAL A 190 -7.92 -21.25 5.68
CA VAL A 190 -9.16 -20.47 5.70
C VAL A 190 -10.36 -21.41 5.68
N PRO A 191 -11.27 -21.31 6.66
CA PRO A 191 -12.48 -22.14 6.72
C PRO A 191 -13.34 -21.95 5.46
N VAL A 192 -14.03 -23.02 5.05
CA VAL A 192 -15.05 -22.94 4.01
C VAL A 192 -16.26 -22.21 4.60
N VAL A 193 -16.58 -21.06 4.03
CA VAL A 193 -17.81 -20.32 4.39
C VAL A 193 -18.89 -20.72 3.39
N PRO A 194 -20.09 -21.13 3.85
CA PRO A 194 -21.21 -21.35 2.96
C PRO A 194 -21.48 -20.10 2.14
N ARG A 195 -21.79 -20.28 0.87
CA ARG A 195 -22.10 -19.16 -0.02
C ARG A 195 -23.34 -18.45 0.53
N THR A 196 -23.13 -17.31 1.18
CA THR A 196 -24.26 -16.42 1.50
C THR A 196 -24.77 -15.91 0.15
N GLU A 197 -26.05 -16.11 -0.15
CA GLU A 197 -26.66 -15.55 -1.33
C GLU A 197 -26.26 -14.09 -1.40
N ALA A 198 -25.71 -13.71 -2.57
CA ALA A 198 -25.26 -12.34 -2.79
C ALA A 198 -26.43 -11.44 -2.37
N ARG A 199 -26.25 -10.70 -1.28
CA ARG A 199 -27.22 -9.66 -0.92
C ARG A 199 -27.28 -8.77 -2.13
N THR A 200 -28.28 -9.01 -2.96
CA THR A 200 -28.62 -8.15 -4.09
C THR A 200 -28.65 -6.75 -3.50
N MET A 201 -27.76 -5.90 -3.99
CA MET A 201 -27.66 -4.50 -3.57
C MET A 201 -28.94 -3.81 -4.05
N GLN A 202 -30.07 -4.09 -3.35
CA GLN A 202 -31.34 -3.45 -3.63
C GLN A 202 -31.26 -2.02 -3.11
N GLY A 203 -31.32 -1.09 -4.04
CA GLY A 203 -31.90 0.22 -3.81
C GLY A 203 -30.99 1.41 -3.59
N ALA A 204 -29.70 1.30 -3.38
CA ALA A 204 -28.84 2.49 -3.42
C ALA A 204 -27.70 2.27 -4.41
N SER A 205 -27.66 3.13 -5.36
CA SER A 205 -26.75 3.09 -6.48
C SER A 205 -25.31 3.13 -6.00
N ALA A 206 -24.44 2.20 -6.46
CA ALA A 206 -22.98 2.32 -6.40
C ALA A 206 -22.53 3.75 -6.81
N ARG A 207 -23.28 4.39 -7.68
CA ARG A 207 -23.16 5.79 -8.07
C ARG A 207 -23.22 6.76 -6.88
N ALA A 208 -24.05 6.51 -5.87
CA ALA A 208 -24.13 7.38 -4.68
C ALA A 208 -22.85 7.34 -3.84
N VAL A 209 -22.17 6.20 -3.76
CA VAL A 209 -20.85 6.08 -3.11
C VAL A 209 -19.75 6.66 -3.98
N LEU A 210 -19.77 6.37 -5.28
CA LEU A 210 -18.79 6.87 -6.26
C LEU A 210 -18.78 8.39 -6.36
N LEU A 211 -19.96 9.02 -6.34
CA LEU A 211 -20.12 10.46 -6.49
C LEU A 211 -20.18 11.20 -5.14
N HIS A 212 -20.00 10.50 -4.00
CA HIS A 212 -19.99 11.17 -2.71
C HIS A 212 -18.76 12.06 -2.57
N ALA A 213 -18.96 13.37 -2.48
CA ALA A 213 -17.90 14.36 -2.55
C ALA A 213 -16.77 14.12 -1.53
N ASP A 214 -17.08 13.75 -0.28
CA ASP A 214 -16.05 13.51 0.74
C ASP A 214 -15.31 12.20 0.51
N LEU A 215 -15.95 11.16 -0.05
CA LEU A 215 -15.26 9.94 -0.46
C LEU A 215 -14.33 10.20 -1.65
N LEU A 216 -14.73 11.01 -2.62
CA LEU A 216 -13.87 11.42 -3.74
C LEU A 216 -12.63 12.19 -3.23
N ARG A 217 -12.80 13.09 -2.25
CA ARG A 217 -11.67 13.83 -1.63
C ARG A 217 -10.71 12.90 -0.90
N LEU A 218 -11.23 11.90 -0.19
CA LEU A 218 -10.40 10.89 0.49
C LEU A 218 -9.70 9.96 -0.51
N ASN A 219 -10.39 9.56 -1.59
CA ASN A 219 -9.79 8.79 -2.68
C ASN A 219 -8.68 9.57 -3.42
N PHE A 220 -8.89 10.86 -3.64
CA PHE A 220 -7.83 11.74 -4.15
C PHE A 220 -6.65 11.80 -3.19
N GLY A 221 -6.91 11.86 -1.88
CA GLY A 221 -5.87 11.88 -0.85
C GLY A 221 -4.99 10.63 -0.87
N VAL A 222 -5.57 9.43 -0.92
CA VAL A 222 -4.79 8.20 -0.96
C VAL A 222 -4.04 8.04 -2.30
N PHE A 223 -4.64 8.48 -3.39
CA PHE A 223 -3.98 8.54 -4.69
C PHE A 223 -2.71 9.39 -4.63
N VAL A 224 -2.80 10.63 -4.12
CA VAL A 224 -1.65 11.54 -3.99
C VAL A 224 -0.63 11.00 -3.01
N LEU A 225 -1.04 10.45 -1.87
CA LEU A 225 -0.13 9.88 -0.87
C LEU A 225 0.77 8.80 -1.46
N HIS A 226 0.19 7.86 -2.21
CA HIS A 226 0.94 6.75 -2.79
C HIS A 226 1.68 7.15 -4.07
N LEU A 227 1.18 8.16 -4.80
CA LEU A 227 1.92 8.78 -5.89
C LEU A 227 3.23 9.38 -5.36
N ILE A 228 3.16 10.21 -4.31
CA ILE A 228 4.34 10.81 -3.68
C ILE A 228 5.28 9.71 -3.15
N GLN A 229 4.74 8.71 -2.46
CA GLN A 229 5.53 7.60 -1.92
C GLN A 229 6.38 6.94 -3.01
N VAL A 230 5.77 6.46 -4.10
CA VAL A 230 6.52 5.73 -5.14
C VAL A 230 7.45 6.66 -5.89
N ALA A 231 7.04 7.91 -6.18
CA ALA A 231 7.91 8.90 -6.82
C ALA A 231 9.19 9.15 -6.01
N LEU A 232 9.08 9.28 -4.68
CA LEU A 232 10.23 9.42 -3.80
C LEU A 232 11.13 8.16 -3.84
N PHE A 233 10.53 6.96 -3.89
CA PHE A 233 11.31 5.71 -3.95
C PHE A 233 12.01 5.48 -5.29
N VAL A 234 11.67 6.21 -6.35
CA VAL A 234 12.45 6.21 -7.60
C VAL A 234 13.82 6.87 -7.41
N VAL A 235 13.91 7.94 -6.58
CA VAL A 235 15.13 8.76 -6.48
C VAL A 235 15.84 8.65 -5.13
N THR A 236 15.11 8.61 -4.01
CA THR A 236 15.69 8.74 -2.67
C THR A 236 16.60 7.58 -2.26
N PRO A 237 16.30 6.28 -2.56
CA PRO A 237 17.20 5.17 -2.21
C PRO A 237 18.58 5.32 -2.86
N SER A 238 18.60 5.68 -4.15
CA SER A 238 19.83 5.89 -4.91
C SER A 238 20.65 7.06 -4.39
N LEU A 239 19.97 8.12 -3.94
CA LEU A 239 20.63 9.28 -3.38
C LEU A 239 21.21 8.98 -1.98
N LEU A 240 20.46 8.27 -1.13
CA LEU A 240 20.95 7.79 0.17
C LEU A 240 22.19 6.89 0.02
N ALA A 241 22.14 5.93 -0.90
CA ALA A 241 23.26 5.05 -1.20
C ALA A 241 24.50 5.85 -1.61
N ARG A 242 24.34 6.80 -2.53
CA ARG A 242 25.44 7.65 -3.03
C ARG A 242 26.04 8.55 -1.93
N LEU A 243 25.20 9.27 -1.17
CA LEU A 243 25.65 10.20 -0.13
C LEU A 243 26.26 9.50 1.07
N GLY A 244 25.78 8.30 1.40
CA GLY A 244 26.27 7.50 2.52
C GLY A 244 27.39 6.54 2.17
N GLY A 245 27.77 6.42 0.88
CA GLY A 245 28.71 5.38 0.44
C GLY A 245 28.17 3.96 0.72
N LEU A 246 26.84 3.75 0.64
CA LEU A 246 26.17 2.52 1.02
C LEU A 246 25.84 1.68 -0.21
N ASP A 247 26.00 0.37 -0.09
CA ASP A 247 25.42 -0.59 -1.02
C ASP A 247 23.91 -0.75 -0.77
N ALA A 248 23.20 -1.35 -1.73
CA ALA A 248 21.78 -1.67 -1.58
C ALA A 248 21.51 -2.50 -0.31
N ARG A 249 22.40 -3.42 0.04
CA ARG A 249 22.32 -4.29 1.22
C ARG A 249 22.41 -3.53 2.56
N ASP A 250 23.04 -2.35 2.59
CA ASP A 250 23.26 -1.58 3.81
C ASP A 250 22.17 -0.54 4.08
N LEU A 251 21.27 -0.30 3.15
CA LEU A 251 20.19 0.68 3.29
C LEU A 251 19.26 0.42 4.51
N TRP A 252 19.18 -0.82 5.00
CA TRP A 252 18.44 -1.13 6.22
C TRP A 252 18.95 -0.35 7.44
N ARG A 253 20.25 0.02 7.48
CA ARG A 253 20.86 0.84 8.54
C ARG A 253 20.26 2.24 8.62
N VAL A 254 19.73 2.74 7.50
CA VAL A 254 18.99 4.00 7.43
C VAL A 254 17.50 3.76 7.69
N TYR A 255 16.91 2.80 7.00
CA TYR A 255 15.45 2.59 7.08
C TYR A 255 14.98 2.11 8.46
N LEU A 256 15.75 1.27 9.15
CA LEU A 256 15.37 0.77 10.48
C LEU A 256 15.18 1.91 11.51
N PRO A 257 16.18 2.78 11.77
CA PRO A 257 15.97 3.89 12.70
C PRO A 257 14.89 4.86 12.22
N VAL A 258 14.84 5.17 10.92
CA VAL A 258 13.83 6.04 10.32
C VAL A 258 12.41 5.54 10.59
N ILE A 259 12.15 4.27 10.33
CA ILE A 259 10.81 3.71 10.53
C ILE A 259 10.45 3.56 12.02
N LEU A 260 11.40 3.17 12.86
CA LEU A 260 11.17 3.08 14.31
C LEU A 260 10.82 4.44 14.91
N VAL A 261 11.60 5.48 14.60
CA VAL A 261 11.32 6.85 15.07
C VAL A 261 9.98 7.33 14.53
N SER A 262 9.66 7.05 13.25
CA SER A 262 8.38 7.46 12.67
C SER A 262 7.19 6.81 13.38
N PHE A 263 7.26 5.55 13.78
CA PHE A 263 6.19 4.90 14.56
C PHE A 263 6.08 5.48 15.98
N VAL A 264 7.20 5.72 16.64
CA VAL A 264 7.19 6.34 17.98
C VAL A 264 6.49 7.71 17.95
N LEU A 265 6.73 8.50 16.90
CA LEU A 265 6.09 9.81 16.74
C LEU A 265 4.65 9.74 16.22
N MET A 266 4.32 8.75 15.38
CA MET A 266 2.96 8.54 14.85
C MET A 266 1.97 8.16 15.94
N VAL A 267 2.34 7.21 16.83
CA VAL A 267 1.40 6.63 17.81
C VAL A 267 0.73 7.68 18.69
N PRO A 268 1.46 8.62 19.34
CA PRO A 268 0.84 9.69 20.12
C PRO A 268 -0.06 10.60 19.28
N ALA A 269 0.34 10.92 18.04
CA ALA A 269 -0.43 11.80 17.15
C ALA A 269 -1.78 11.17 16.79
N VAL A 270 -1.79 9.89 16.42
CA VAL A 270 -3.02 9.15 16.10
C VAL A 270 -3.89 8.98 17.35
N PHE A 271 -3.30 8.65 18.51
CA PHE A 271 -4.01 8.51 19.78
C PHE A 271 -4.70 9.82 20.20
N VAL A 272 -4.00 10.95 20.10
CA VAL A 272 -4.56 12.29 20.41
C VAL A 272 -5.68 12.64 19.44
N ALA A 273 -5.50 12.36 18.15
CA ALA A 273 -6.53 12.58 17.13
C ALA A 273 -7.82 11.79 17.42
N GLU A 274 -7.69 10.53 17.84
CA GLU A 274 -8.81 9.65 18.20
C GLU A 274 -9.49 10.13 19.48
N LYS A 275 -8.72 10.36 20.56
CA LYS A 275 -9.24 10.81 21.88
C LYS A 275 -9.98 12.15 21.79
N ARG A 276 -9.46 13.08 21.00
CA ARG A 276 -10.04 14.43 20.83
C ARG A 276 -11.08 14.48 19.71
N ARG A 277 -11.36 13.38 19.02
CA ARG A 277 -12.20 13.34 17.80
C ARG A 277 -11.75 14.33 16.73
N ALA A 278 -10.46 14.64 16.67
CA ALA A 278 -9.87 15.68 15.83
C ALA A 278 -9.31 15.15 14.50
N HIS A 279 -9.92 14.09 13.94
CA HIS A 279 -9.41 13.36 12.75
C HIS A 279 -9.15 14.28 11.55
N ARG A 280 -10.01 15.29 11.30
CA ARG A 280 -9.82 16.24 10.18
C ARG A 280 -8.65 17.20 10.43
N ALA A 281 -8.50 17.68 11.66
CA ALA A 281 -7.37 18.52 12.02
C ALA A 281 -6.05 17.74 11.92
N ALA A 282 -6.03 16.49 12.40
CA ALA A 282 -4.89 15.61 12.28
C ALA A 282 -4.55 15.27 10.82
N LEU A 283 -5.57 15.00 9.97
CA LEU A 283 -5.37 14.80 8.53
C LEU A 283 -4.71 16.02 7.90
N ARG A 284 -5.25 17.22 8.13
CA ARG A 284 -4.69 18.47 7.58
C ARG A 284 -3.30 18.77 8.10
N ALA A 285 -3.05 18.57 9.38
CA ALA A 285 -1.73 18.76 9.99
C ALA A 285 -0.70 17.78 9.38
N ALA A 286 -1.07 16.52 9.18
CA ALA A 286 -0.18 15.55 8.57
C ALA A 286 0.11 15.85 7.08
N VAL A 287 -0.90 16.33 6.32
CA VAL A 287 -0.70 16.78 4.93
C VAL A 287 0.17 18.05 4.88
N ALA A 288 -0.04 19.00 5.80
CA ALA A 288 0.82 20.18 5.91
C ALA A 288 2.26 19.79 6.26
N GLY A 289 2.46 18.84 7.18
CA GLY A 289 3.77 18.27 7.49
C GLY A 289 4.42 17.63 6.26
N LEU A 290 3.64 16.89 5.45
CA LEU A 290 4.11 16.29 4.22
C LEU A 290 4.59 17.37 3.20
N ILE A 291 3.85 18.48 3.07
CA ILE A 291 4.25 19.61 2.22
C ILE A 291 5.60 20.17 2.67
N VAL A 292 5.75 20.45 3.98
CA VAL A 292 6.99 21.00 4.54
C VAL A 292 8.16 20.06 4.26
N VAL A 293 7.98 18.76 4.52
CA VAL A 293 9.04 17.76 4.27
C VAL A 293 9.38 17.69 2.79
N CYS A 294 8.41 17.59 1.89
CA CYS A 294 8.67 17.52 0.45
C CYS A 294 9.34 18.80 -0.08
N ALA A 295 8.99 19.97 0.45
CA ALA A 295 9.62 21.25 0.10
C ALA A 295 11.07 21.37 0.61
N LEU A 296 11.41 20.69 1.73
CA LEU A 296 12.77 20.66 2.29
C LEU A 296 13.65 19.59 1.66
N LEU A 297 13.08 18.57 1.00
CA LEU A 297 13.86 17.49 0.39
C LEU A 297 14.92 17.94 -0.62
N PRO A 298 14.71 18.95 -1.51
CA PRO A 298 15.76 19.43 -2.40
C PRO A 298 16.98 19.93 -1.63
N LEU A 299 16.79 20.65 -0.52
CA LEU A 299 17.89 21.12 0.34
C LEU A 299 18.53 19.94 1.10
N ALA A 300 17.73 19.03 1.60
CA ALA A 300 18.19 17.84 2.34
C ALA A 300 18.99 16.87 1.45
N ALA A 301 18.73 16.88 0.15
CA ALA A 301 19.36 16.01 -0.85
C ALA A 301 20.89 16.24 -1.01
N HIS A 302 21.44 17.28 -0.39
CA HIS A 302 22.88 17.57 -0.41
C HIS A 302 23.64 16.96 0.78
N GLY A 303 22.95 16.36 1.76
CA GLY A 303 23.57 15.77 2.95
C GLY A 303 22.90 14.49 3.41
N PHE A 304 23.70 13.46 3.71
CA PHE A 304 23.18 12.14 4.12
C PHE A 304 22.25 12.22 5.33
N TYR A 305 22.68 12.86 6.42
CA TYR A 305 21.89 12.96 7.65
C TYR A 305 20.65 13.86 7.48
N ALA A 306 20.78 14.92 6.69
CA ALA A 306 19.66 15.80 6.37
C ALA A 306 18.58 15.05 5.59
N LEU A 307 18.99 14.25 4.60
CA LEU A 307 18.08 13.42 3.81
C LEU A 307 17.42 12.32 4.66
N ALA A 308 18.16 11.66 5.55
CA ALA A 308 17.63 10.67 6.47
C ALA A 308 16.60 11.29 7.46
N LEU A 309 16.88 12.50 7.96
CA LEU A 309 15.95 13.24 8.82
C LEU A 309 14.68 13.64 8.06
N ALA A 310 14.82 14.18 6.86
CA ALA A 310 13.67 14.51 6.00
C ALA A 310 12.83 13.26 5.68
N LEU A 311 13.47 12.12 5.39
CA LEU A 311 12.81 10.85 5.18
C LEU A 311 12.07 10.38 6.45
N THR A 312 12.63 10.61 7.65
CA THR A 312 11.93 10.34 8.92
C THR A 312 10.65 11.18 9.01
N GLY A 313 10.71 12.48 8.72
CA GLY A 313 9.54 13.36 8.67
C GLY A 313 8.50 12.90 7.66
N PHE A 314 8.94 12.44 6.47
CA PHE A 314 8.07 11.85 5.46
C PHE A 314 7.31 10.65 6.02
N PHE A 315 8.00 9.70 6.66
CA PHE A 315 7.34 8.50 7.19
C PHE A 315 6.45 8.80 8.40
N VAL A 316 6.75 9.81 9.21
CA VAL A 316 5.82 10.27 10.26
C VAL A 316 4.51 10.73 9.64
N ALA A 317 4.56 11.64 8.66
CA ALA A 317 3.37 12.12 7.97
C ALA A 317 2.64 10.99 7.23
N PHE A 318 3.38 10.16 6.49
CA PHE A 318 2.85 9.03 5.73
C PHE A 318 2.10 8.03 6.64
N ASN A 319 2.72 7.59 7.73
CA ASN A 319 2.12 6.60 8.64
C ASN A 319 0.88 7.16 9.35
N ILE A 320 0.87 8.46 9.73
CA ILE A 320 -0.33 9.12 10.29
C ILE A 320 -1.46 9.12 9.24
N LEU A 321 -1.15 9.49 7.99
CA LEU A 321 -2.12 9.56 6.91
C LEU A 321 -2.65 8.17 6.54
N GLU A 322 -1.78 7.16 6.48
CA GLU A 322 -2.15 5.77 6.20
C GLU A 322 -3.06 5.18 7.29
N ALA A 323 -2.86 5.56 8.55
CA ALA A 323 -3.75 5.16 9.64
C ALA A 323 -5.10 5.89 9.63
N LEU A 324 -5.11 7.19 9.32
CA LEU A 324 -6.31 8.01 9.41
C LEU A 324 -7.26 7.84 8.22
N GLN A 325 -6.75 7.76 6.99
CA GLN A 325 -7.58 7.81 5.78
C GLN A 325 -8.59 6.65 5.67
N PRO A 326 -8.21 5.36 5.86
CA PRO A 326 -9.19 4.26 5.82
C PRO A 326 -10.25 4.37 6.91
N SER A 327 -9.88 4.88 8.10
CA SER A 327 -10.81 5.15 9.19
C SER A 327 -11.83 6.22 8.79
N LEU A 328 -11.37 7.31 8.15
CA LEU A 328 -12.23 8.38 7.64
C LEU A 328 -13.18 7.88 6.55
N VAL A 329 -12.68 7.08 5.59
CA VAL A 329 -13.53 6.45 4.55
C VAL A 329 -14.63 5.61 5.19
N SER A 330 -14.29 4.79 6.20
CA SER A 330 -15.26 3.94 6.89
C SER A 330 -16.29 4.72 7.70
N ARG A 331 -15.96 5.94 8.17
CA ARG A 331 -16.87 6.84 8.91
C ARG A 331 -17.80 7.64 7.97
N VAL A 332 -17.28 8.03 6.80
CA VAL A 332 -18.04 8.79 5.79
C VAL A 332 -18.98 7.89 4.99
N ALA A 333 -18.56 6.67 4.71
CA ALA A 333 -19.33 5.73 3.91
C ALA A 333 -20.61 5.26 4.65
N PRO A 334 -21.76 5.18 3.97
CA PRO A 334 -22.96 4.57 4.53
C PRO A 334 -22.67 3.13 5.00
N ALA A 335 -23.29 2.71 6.12
CA ALA A 335 -22.98 1.43 6.78
C ALA A 335 -23.00 0.22 5.84
N GLN A 336 -23.98 0.17 4.94
CA GLN A 336 -24.17 -0.90 3.96
C GLN A 336 -23.16 -0.89 2.81
N TYR A 337 -22.43 0.21 2.59
CA TYR A 337 -21.51 0.41 1.44
C TYR A 337 -20.05 0.60 1.84
N LYS A 338 -19.69 0.37 3.11
CA LYS A 338 -18.29 0.52 3.58
C LYS A 338 -17.30 -0.31 2.77
N GLY A 339 -17.67 -1.55 2.43
CA GLY A 339 -16.82 -2.41 1.60
C GLY A 339 -16.59 -1.86 0.20
N LEU A 340 -17.65 -1.33 -0.44
CA LEU A 340 -17.55 -0.69 -1.75
C LEU A 340 -16.68 0.57 -1.69
N ALA A 341 -16.88 1.43 -0.69
CA ALA A 341 -16.08 2.64 -0.51
C ALA A 341 -14.59 2.33 -0.31
N LEU A 342 -14.25 1.32 0.51
CA LEU A 342 -12.88 0.84 0.69
C LEU A 342 -12.33 0.19 -0.58
N GLY A 343 -13.16 -0.46 -1.39
CA GLY A 343 -12.77 -0.99 -2.69
C GLY A 343 -12.31 0.12 -3.64
N PHE A 344 -13.06 1.22 -3.75
CA PHE A 344 -12.66 2.39 -4.55
C PHE A 344 -11.44 3.09 -3.96
N TYR A 345 -11.32 3.17 -2.65
CA TYR A 345 -10.14 3.67 -1.96
C TYR A 345 -8.88 2.87 -2.37
N ASN A 346 -8.95 1.54 -2.33
CA ASN A 346 -7.84 0.67 -2.74
C ASN A 346 -7.52 0.78 -4.24
N THR A 347 -8.54 1.01 -5.09
CA THR A 347 -8.31 1.26 -6.52
C THR A 347 -7.59 2.60 -6.74
N ALA A 348 -7.98 3.66 -6.03
CA ALA A 348 -7.31 4.95 -6.08
C ALA A 348 -5.87 4.86 -5.55
N GLN A 349 -5.63 4.09 -4.48
CA GLN A 349 -4.31 3.77 -3.97
C GLN A 349 -3.44 3.11 -5.06
N ALA A 350 -3.95 2.07 -5.72
CA ALA A 350 -3.23 1.36 -6.76
C ALA A 350 -2.92 2.25 -7.98
N ALA A 351 -3.87 3.11 -8.38
CA ALA A 351 -3.64 4.12 -9.41
C ALA A 351 -2.56 5.13 -9.01
N GLY A 352 -2.52 5.52 -7.72
CA GLY A 352 -1.46 6.37 -7.16
C GLY A 352 -0.08 5.73 -7.25
N LEU A 353 0.04 4.44 -6.93
CA LEU A 353 1.31 3.69 -7.08
C LEU A 353 1.83 3.74 -8.52
N PHE A 354 0.95 3.53 -9.51
CA PHE A 354 1.32 3.63 -10.92
C PHE A 354 1.74 5.05 -11.31
N ALA A 355 0.89 6.02 -11.00
CA ALA A 355 1.15 7.42 -11.34
C ALA A 355 2.46 7.91 -10.70
N GLY A 356 2.76 7.48 -9.46
CA GLY A 356 3.99 7.80 -8.75
C GLY A 356 5.23 7.24 -9.44
N GLY A 357 5.17 5.99 -9.88
CA GLY A 357 6.26 5.37 -10.65
C GLY A 357 6.46 6.06 -12.00
N ALA A 358 5.39 6.21 -12.78
CA ALA A 358 5.46 6.79 -14.12
C ALA A 358 5.89 8.27 -14.12
N LEU A 359 5.21 9.11 -13.31
CA LEU A 359 5.53 10.54 -13.20
C LEU A 359 6.85 10.76 -12.47
N GLY A 360 7.10 10.02 -11.38
CA GLY A 360 8.34 10.12 -10.63
C GLY A 360 9.56 9.74 -11.48
N GLY A 361 9.45 8.66 -12.27
CA GLY A 361 10.48 8.25 -13.20
C GLY A 361 10.72 9.26 -14.30
N TRP A 362 9.65 9.79 -14.91
CA TRP A 362 9.74 10.82 -15.96
C TRP A 362 10.35 12.12 -15.44
N LEU A 363 9.90 12.60 -14.27
CA LEU A 363 10.46 13.79 -13.63
C LEU A 363 11.93 13.59 -13.24
N ALA A 364 12.29 12.42 -12.74
CA ALA A 364 13.66 12.10 -12.39
C ALA A 364 14.59 12.07 -13.63
N ALA A 365 14.10 11.57 -14.77
CA ALA A 365 14.85 11.55 -16.02
C ALA A 365 15.04 12.95 -16.62
N SER A 366 14.05 13.85 -16.48
CA SER A 366 14.05 15.17 -17.10
C SER A 366 14.66 16.28 -16.21
N GLY A 367 14.46 16.22 -14.89
CA GLY A 367 14.84 17.28 -13.95
C GLY A 367 15.49 16.78 -12.65
N GLY A 368 15.86 15.50 -12.60
CA GLY A 368 16.52 14.91 -11.43
C GLY A 368 15.62 14.79 -10.20
N ALA A 369 16.25 14.55 -9.04
CA ALA A 369 15.53 14.36 -7.78
C ALA A 369 14.74 15.60 -7.34
N ASP A 370 15.27 16.79 -7.61
CA ASP A 370 14.63 18.05 -7.22
C ASP A 370 13.27 18.24 -7.88
N ALA A 371 13.17 17.89 -9.18
CA ALA A 371 11.90 17.95 -9.91
C ALA A 371 10.85 17.04 -9.27
N VAL A 372 11.25 15.85 -8.82
CA VAL A 372 10.36 14.91 -8.11
C VAL A 372 9.89 15.49 -6.77
N TYR A 373 10.80 16.05 -5.99
CA TYR A 373 10.50 16.60 -4.66
C TYR A 373 9.60 17.84 -4.74
N ILE A 374 9.87 18.74 -5.68
CA ILE A 374 9.04 19.94 -5.92
C ILE A 374 7.64 19.54 -6.37
N ALA A 375 7.53 18.60 -7.31
CA ALA A 375 6.24 18.09 -7.75
C ALA A 375 5.47 17.40 -6.62
N ALA A 376 6.14 16.64 -5.76
CA ALA A 376 5.54 16.04 -4.57
C ALA A 376 4.99 17.10 -3.60
N ALA A 377 5.73 18.19 -3.35
CA ALA A 377 5.28 19.30 -2.53
C ALA A 377 4.05 20.00 -3.14
N ALA A 378 4.05 20.25 -4.45
CA ALA A 378 2.93 20.87 -5.16
C ALA A 378 1.66 19.99 -5.10
N LEU A 379 1.81 18.67 -5.31
CA LEU A 379 0.70 17.72 -5.21
C LEU A 379 0.15 17.63 -3.79
N ALA A 380 1.02 17.63 -2.77
CA ALA A 380 0.59 17.65 -1.37
C ALA A 380 -0.14 18.96 -1.03
N ALA A 381 0.29 20.11 -1.59
CA ALA A 381 -0.40 21.40 -1.41
C ALA A 381 -1.78 21.38 -2.08
N LEU A 382 -1.91 20.84 -3.29
CA LEU A 382 -3.20 20.62 -3.94
C LEU A 382 -4.10 19.72 -3.10
N TRP A 383 -3.55 18.63 -2.55
CA TRP A 383 -4.30 17.76 -1.65
C TRP A 383 -4.78 18.50 -0.39
N LEU A 384 -3.94 19.34 0.23
CA LEU A 384 -4.36 20.14 1.38
C LEU A 384 -5.55 21.04 1.02
N ALA A 385 -5.52 21.72 -0.13
CA ALA A 385 -6.62 22.54 -0.61
C ALA A 385 -7.93 21.72 -0.79
N VAL A 386 -7.84 20.50 -1.35
CA VAL A 386 -8.98 19.59 -1.50
C VAL A 386 -9.53 19.15 -0.14
N THR A 387 -8.65 18.89 0.85
CA THR A 387 -9.10 18.46 2.19
C THR A 387 -9.78 19.58 2.97
N TRP A 388 -9.55 20.85 2.61
CA TRP A 388 -10.22 21.97 3.27
C TRP A 388 -11.74 21.93 3.11
N ALA A 389 -12.21 21.43 1.98
CA ALA A 389 -13.62 21.27 1.67
C ALA A 389 -14.29 20.03 2.32
N LEU A 390 -13.57 19.18 3.07
CA LEU A 390 -14.14 18.05 3.80
C LEU A 390 -15.14 18.54 4.85
N ARG A 391 -16.36 17.98 4.84
CA ARG A 391 -17.42 18.30 5.80
C ARG A 391 -17.10 17.79 7.20
N PRO A 392 -17.63 18.41 8.28
CA PRO A 392 -17.53 17.89 9.63
C PRO A 392 -18.08 16.45 9.69
N LEU A 393 -17.30 15.53 10.27
CA LEU A 393 -17.81 14.20 10.59
C LEU A 393 -18.78 14.36 11.77
N ARG A 394 -20.02 13.89 11.61
CA ARG A 394 -20.99 13.82 12.69
C ARG A 394 -20.68 12.67 13.63
#